data_2d2ef64e7d9f69f2f200f8a8cd81124f
#
_entry.id   2d2ef64e7d9f69f2f200f8a8cd81124f
#
_cell.length_a   1.000
_cell.length_b   1.000
_cell.length_c   1.000
_cell.angle_alpha   90.00
_cell.angle_beta   90.00
_cell.angle_gamma   90.00
#
_symmetry.space_group_name_H-M   'P 1'
#
loop_
_entity.id
_entity.type
_entity.pdbx_description
1 polymer ?
#
loop_
_entity_poly.entity_id
_entity_poly.type
_entity_poly.pdbx_seq_one_letter_code
_entity_poly.pdbx_strand_id
1 'polypeptide(L)'
;MKPIYDSWNKDYKSVFGALRQGETCRFSIRLPKDVVPDFPPVLVLFRTGFKERFLTMQLSTEEEDCNVYSTDYTARYSDVHYYYFSYMTGGIRHYIKKVNCHESNLDNGDLFQLTVYGRDYETPDFLKGGVMYQIFPDRFCKSGKVHENIPYGRVLREDWGGTPYYKPDENGHVWNNDYFGGDFAGIQSKLPYLSDLGVTCIYLNPIFESHENHRYNTADYMKADPLLGTNDDFEELCREAEKYGISVILDGVFSHTGADSVYFNKFNRYETQGAYNSKESEYYEWYSFFDYPNGYEAWWGIDTLPNVWENNDKYTDFICGEEGVLHYWLSKGAAGYRLDVADELPDRFLDNLRKSVKKYDKDKIIIGEVWEDASNKEAYGIKRRYLLGEQLDSVMNYPFREAVIGYVKGGQPEWLVNSIMTIVENYPKPTVDVLMNFVSTHDIERAINRLGGENCDDKSKDWMSERYLNPDEYAKGKNLLKAAMAFQFFLPGVPSIYYGDEAGLQGYKDPFNRRCYPWGNEDTELIEYTKKLSEIRKSLGVMKNGGIKFIRSEGDVIGFLRTGNESDAAVFINRSGSEVCLGGAVQLLEGYKRLETVCGITENDTVKIAPYGYTIISAEKFVEKEENIEEV
;
A
#
# COMPACT_ATOMS: atom_id res chain seq x y z
N MET A 1 0.37 37.11 6.51
CA MET A 1 1.82 37.07 6.16
C MET A 1 2.07 35.73 5.51
N LYS A 2 2.73 35.67 4.36
CA LYS A 2 3.11 34.40 3.72
C LYS A 2 4.10 33.66 4.63
N PRO A 3 4.12 32.31 4.68
CA PRO A 3 5.11 31.56 5.45
C PRO A 3 6.54 31.86 4.95
N ILE A 4 7.52 31.67 5.79
CA ILE A 4 8.94 31.82 5.39
C ILE A 4 9.30 30.74 4.36
N TYR A 5 8.80 29.52 4.56
CA TYR A 5 8.95 28.39 3.65
C TYR A 5 7.76 27.41 3.82
N ASP A 6 7.36 26.81 2.72
CA ASP A 6 6.29 25.80 2.65
C ASP A 6 6.65 24.76 1.57
N SER A 7 6.94 23.52 1.97
CA SER A 7 7.42 22.46 1.06
C SER A 7 6.33 21.95 0.10
N TRP A 8 5.06 22.20 0.39
CA TRP A 8 3.95 21.80 -0.50
C TRP A 8 3.64 22.84 -1.58
N ASN A 9 4.17 24.03 -1.44
CA ASN A 9 3.92 25.11 -2.38
C ASN A 9 5.08 25.25 -3.40
N LYS A 10 4.77 25.16 -4.69
CA LYS A 10 5.74 25.23 -5.79
C LYS A 10 6.49 26.56 -5.88
N ASP A 11 5.97 27.63 -5.29
CA ASP A 11 6.69 28.91 -5.20
C ASP A 11 7.91 28.85 -4.28
N TYR A 12 7.96 27.87 -3.36
CA TYR A 12 9.05 27.65 -2.42
C TYR A 12 9.90 26.44 -2.80
N LYS A 13 9.29 25.37 -3.32
CA LYS A 13 9.94 24.16 -3.79
C LYS A 13 9.38 23.81 -5.16
N SER A 14 10.13 24.14 -6.23
CA SER A 14 9.60 24.10 -7.62
C SER A 14 9.11 22.72 -8.06
N VAL A 15 9.63 21.64 -7.46
CA VAL A 15 9.17 20.27 -7.66
C VAL A 15 8.54 19.77 -6.36
N PHE A 16 7.22 19.51 -6.38
CA PHE A 16 6.55 18.88 -5.24
C PHE A 16 6.91 17.40 -5.19
N GLY A 17 7.20 16.91 -3.99
CA GLY A 17 7.47 15.49 -3.76
C GLY A 17 8.95 15.13 -3.87
N ALA A 18 9.20 13.81 -4.07
CA ALA A 18 10.54 13.26 -4.25
C ALA A 18 11.13 13.66 -5.60
N LEU A 19 12.46 13.72 -5.68
CA LEU A 19 13.18 14.04 -6.91
C LEU A 19 13.73 12.78 -7.58
N ARG A 20 13.69 12.75 -8.90
CA ARG A 20 14.44 11.78 -9.69
C ARG A 20 15.93 12.15 -9.71
N GLN A 21 16.82 11.18 -9.64
CA GLN A 21 18.26 11.44 -9.77
C GLN A 21 18.58 12.14 -11.10
N GLY A 22 19.25 13.29 -11.00
CA GLY A 22 19.55 14.19 -12.11
C GLY A 22 18.58 15.36 -12.25
N GLU A 23 17.43 15.33 -11.59
CA GLU A 23 16.43 16.41 -11.60
C GLU A 23 16.92 17.59 -10.77
N THR A 24 16.57 18.80 -11.20
CA THR A 24 16.88 20.04 -10.49
C THR A 24 15.62 20.63 -9.87
N CYS A 25 15.71 20.96 -8.58
CA CYS A 25 14.66 21.65 -7.83
C CYS A 25 15.16 23.00 -7.35
N ARG A 26 14.39 24.04 -7.57
CA ARG A 26 14.61 25.37 -6.97
C ARG A 26 13.97 25.43 -5.61
N PHE A 27 14.77 25.86 -4.63
CA PHE A 27 14.33 26.15 -3.27
C PHE A 27 14.34 27.66 -3.04
N SER A 28 13.27 28.21 -2.48
CA SER A 28 13.10 29.63 -2.22
C SER A 28 12.60 29.85 -0.79
N ILE A 29 13.12 30.87 -0.11
CA ILE A 29 12.63 31.32 1.18
C ILE A 29 12.22 32.78 1.09
N ARG A 30 11.26 33.20 1.89
CA ARG A 30 10.76 34.57 1.99
C ARG A 30 11.13 35.16 3.35
N LEU A 31 12.02 36.16 3.37
CA LEU A 31 12.35 36.88 4.57
C LEU A 31 11.66 38.26 4.57
N PRO A 32 11.05 38.70 5.68
CA PRO A 32 10.49 40.04 5.78
C PRO A 32 11.49 41.15 5.41
N LYS A 33 11.03 42.27 4.89
CA LYS A 33 11.88 43.40 4.44
C LYS A 33 12.76 43.96 5.54
N ASP A 34 12.35 43.92 6.78
CA ASP A 34 13.09 44.37 7.96
C ASP A 34 14.18 43.38 8.40
N VAL A 35 14.18 42.17 7.88
CA VAL A 35 15.20 41.15 8.09
C VAL A 35 16.26 41.28 6.99
N VAL A 36 17.39 41.90 7.32
CA VAL A 36 18.54 42.05 6.42
C VAL A 36 19.58 41.02 6.83
N PRO A 37 19.82 39.96 6.03
CA PRO A 37 20.88 38.99 6.34
C PRO A 37 22.27 39.60 6.24
N ASP A 38 23.15 39.31 7.24
CA ASP A 38 24.55 39.72 7.25
C ASP A 38 25.34 39.11 6.07
N PHE A 39 24.94 37.89 5.68
CA PHE A 39 25.46 37.13 4.53
C PHE A 39 24.29 36.46 3.82
N PRO A 40 24.41 36.08 2.52
CA PRO A 40 23.38 35.35 1.82
C PRO A 40 22.92 34.11 2.60
N PRO A 41 21.60 33.86 2.72
CA PRO A 41 21.11 32.66 3.37
C PRO A 41 21.62 31.38 2.71
N VAL A 42 21.59 30.28 3.43
CA VAL A 42 22.06 28.99 2.93
C VAL A 42 20.99 27.92 3.08
N LEU A 43 20.83 27.08 2.07
CA LEU A 43 20.17 25.79 2.14
C LEU A 43 21.19 24.75 2.58
N VAL A 44 20.93 24.06 3.67
CA VAL A 44 21.78 23.00 4.22
C VAL A 44 21.11 21.66 3.92
N LEU A 45 21.81 20.79 3.18
CA LEU A 45 21.38 19.45 2.85
C LEU A 45 22.40 18.41 3.34
N PHE A 46 21.91 17.27 3.83
CA PHE A 46 22.76 16.14 4.18
C PHE A 46 22.01 14.82 4.10
N ARG A 47 22.76 13.72 4.04
CA ARG A 47 22.28 12.35 4.18
C ARG A 47 22.77 11.79 5.52
N THR A 48 22.05 10.87 6.11
CA THR A 48 22.49 10.23 7.37
C THR A 48 23.89 9.63 7.21
N GLY A 49 24.82 9.98 8.11
CA GLY A 49 26.21 9.51 8.07
C GLY A 49 27.13 10.27 7.11
N PHE A 50 26.63 11.30 6.41
CA PHE A 50 27.44 12.13 5.51
C PHE A 50 27.52 13.58 5.99
N LYS A 51 28.55 14.31 5.50
CA LYS A 51 28.73 15.74 5.83
C LYS A 51 27.64 16.60 5.22
N GLU A 52 27.32 17.68 5.92
CA GLU A 52 26.41 18.72 5.42
C GLU A 52 26.98 19.39 4.17
N ARG A 53 26.10 19.69 3.24
CA ARG A 53 26.36 20.48 2.03
C ARG A 53 25.63 21.81 2.16
N PHE A 54 26.34 22.89 1.97
CA PHE A 54 25.85 24.26 2.05
C PHE A 54 25.66 24.80 0.63
N LEU A 55 24.45 25.27 0.30
CA LEU A 55 24.16 25.93 -0.96
C LEU A 55 23.74 27.37 -0.67
N THR A 56 24.54 28.32 -1.15
CA THR A 56 24.26 29.75 -0.99
C THR A 56 23.04 30.13 -1.80
N MET A 57 22.12 30.86 -1.18
CA MET A 57 20.89 31.37 -1.80
C MET A 57 21.11 32.81 -2.25
N GLN A 58 20.68 33.16 -3.46
CA GLN A 58 20.78 34.51 -3.99
C GLN A 58 19.44 35.23 -3.88
N LEU A 59 19.47 36.56 -3.70
CA LEU A 59 18.28 37.39 -3.82
C LEU A 59 17.75 37.26 -5.26
N SER A 60 16.56 36.68 -5.41
CA SER A 60 15.91 36.42 -6.71
C SER A 60 14.84 37.44 -7.04
N THR A 61 14.09 37.89 -6.04
CA THR A 61 12.98 38.82 -6.21
C THR A 61 12.76 39.64 -4.96
N GLU A 62 12.41 40.92 -5.13
CA GLU A 62 11.91 41.78 -4.08
C GLU A 62 10.41 41.93 -4.22
N GLU A 63 9.64 41.40 -3.27
CA GLU A 63 8.19 41.60 -3.17
C GLU A 63 7.91 42.82 -2.27
N GLU A 64 6.66 43.24 -2.16
CA GLU A 64 6.29 44.43 -1.37
C GLU A 64 6.65 44.29 0.12
N ASP A 65 6.41 43.12 0.71
CA ASP A 65 6.56 42.82 2.12
C ASP A 65 7.75 41.93 2.47
N CYS A 66 8.39 41.31 1.48
CA CYS A 66 9.50 40.37 1.70
C CYS A 66 10.55 40.36 0.58
N ASN A 67 11.72 39.83 0.91
CA ASN A 67 12.80 39.50 -0.02
C ASN A 67 12.81 37.98 -0.24
N VAL A 68 12.83 37.53 -1.51
CA VAL A 68 12.87 36.12 -1.89
C VAL A 68 14.31 35.73 -2.21
N TYR A 69 14.83 34.75 -1.48
CA TYR A 69 16.14 34.15 -1.74
C TYR A 69 15.98 32.76 -2.31
N SER A 70 16.71 32.40 -3.36
CA SER A 70 16.57 31.13 -4.05
C SER A 70 17.93 30.49 -4.35
N THR A 71 17.92 29.16 -4.45
CA THR A 71 19.05 28.35 -4.95
C THR A 71 18.55 27.12 -5.66
N ASP A 72 19.29 26.64 -6.64
CA ASP A 72 18.98 25.41 -7.36
C ASP A 72 19.80 24.24 -6.78
N TYR A 73 19.13 23.12 -6.58
CA TYR A 73 19.74 21.86 -6.17
C TYR A 73 19.49 20.79 -7.23
N THR A 74 20.56 20.22 -7.79
CA THR A 74 20.46 19.06 -8.66
C THR A 74 20.72 17.79 -7.86
N ALA A 75 19.76 16.88 -7.87
CA ALA A 75 19.76 15.61 -7.14
C ALA A 75 20.79 14.65 -7.74
N ARG A 76 21.91 14.40 -7.05
CA ARG A 76 23.01 13.58 -7.59
C ARG A 76 23.02 12.14 -7.10
N TYR A 77 22.50 11.89 -5.90
CA TYR A 77 22.59 10.60 -5.23
C TYR A 77 21.20 10.15 -4.82
N SER A 78 20.82 8.94 -5.21
CA SER A 78 19.63 8.27 -4.73
C SER A 78 19.79 7.95 -3.25
N ASP A 79 19.02 8.61 -2.40
CA ASP A 79 19.02 8.47 -0.94
C ASP A 79 17.89 9.33 -0.33
N VAL A 80 17.68 9.20 0.97
CA VAL A 80 16.87 10.14 1.75
C VAL A 80 17.75 11.25 2.27
N HIS A 81 17.47 12.46 1.83
CA HIS A 81 18.15 13.68 2.26
C HIS A 81 17.29 14.40 3.29
N TYR A 82 17.94 15.08 4.21
CA TYR A 82 17.33 16.01 5.13
C TYR A 82 17.84 17.40 4.86
N TYR A 83 16.99 18.43 5.05
CA TYR A 83 17.37 19.79 4.83
C TYR A 83 16.69 20.78 5.77
N TYR A 84 17.33 21.95 5.91
CA TYR A 84 16.83 23.15 6.57
C TYR A 84 17.49 24.37 5.94
N PHE A 85 17.02 25.57 6.30
CA PHE A 85 17.68 26.79 5.86
C PHE A 85 18.25 27.53 7.05
N SER A 86 19.27 28.37 6.81
CA SER A 86 19.88 29.20 7.83
C SER A 86 20.29 30.55 7.26
N TYR A 87 20.17 31.60 8.06
CA TYR A 87 20.70 32.94 7.78
C TYR A 87 21.23 33.56 9.06
N MET A 88 22.03 34.65 8.90
CA MET A 88 22.53 35.46 10.02
C MET A 88 22.00 36.88 9.90
N THR A 89 21.60 37.49 11.00
CA THR A 89 21.26 38.90 11.08
C THR A 89 21.70 39.47 12.41
N GLY A 90 22.39 40.63 12.40
CA GLY A 90 22.96 41.24 13.59
C GLY A 90 23.91 40.32 14.36
N GLY A 91 24.67 39.46 13.66
CA GLY A 91 25.60 38.48 14.23
C GLY A 91 24.91 37.24 14.86
N ILE A 92 23.59 37.12 14.81
CA ILE A 92 22.84 35.98 15.35
C ILE A 92 22.47 35.04 14.19
N ARG A 93 22.70 33.72 14.37
CA ARG A 93 22.32 32.70 13.41
C ARG A 93 20.88 32.22 13.69
N HIS A 94 20.07 32.20 12.66
CA HIS A 94 18.71 31.71 12.67
C HIS A 94 18.59 30.47 11.79
N TYR A 95 17.68 29.56 12.16
CA TYR A 95 17.37 28.33 11.46
C TYR A 95 15.90 28.33 11.06
N ILE A 96 15.63 28.00 9.79
CA ILE A 96 14.27 27.81 9.27
C ILE A 96 14.07 26.29 9.16
N LYS A 97 13.22 25.75 10.03
CA LYS A 97 12.98 24.33 10.21
C LYS A 97 11.52 24.00 10.05
N LYS A 98 11.23 22.74 9.81
CA LYS A 98 9.86 22.24 9.60
C LYS A 98 9.06 22.29 10.88
N VAL A 99 7.84 22.86 10.78
CA VAL A 99 6.77 22.75 11.77
C VAL A 99 5.55 22.12 11.10
N ASN A 100 4.75 21.41 11.84
CA ASN A 100 3.66 20.60 11.27
C ASN A 100 4.23 19.62 10.21
N CYS A 101 3.55 19.46 9.06
CA CYS A 101 3.99 18.55 7.99
C CYS A 101 4.77 19.25 6.89
N HIS A 102 4.59 20.56 6.64
CA HIS A 102 5.12 21.23 5.46
C HIS A 102 5.61 22.67 5.68
N GLU A 103 5.07 23.38 6.67
CA GLU A 103 5.43 24.77 6.94
C GLU A 103 6.73 24.88 7.74
N SER A 104 7.28 26.08 7.75
CA SER A 104 8.49 26.38 8.54
C SER A 104 8.20 27.23 9.76
N ASN A 105 9.05 27.07 10.77
CA ASN A 105 9.19 27.97 11.89
C ASN A 105 10.65 28.43 12.06
N LEU A 106 10.84 29.53 12.77
CA LEU A 106 12.15 30.09 13.05
C LEU A 106 12.72 29.47 14.33
N ASP A 107 13.97 29.01 14.24
CA ASP A 107 14.79 28.52 15.36
C ASP A 107 14.27 27.27 16.10
N ASN A 108 13.09 26.77 15.73
CA ASN A 108 12.51 25.58 16.33
C ASN A 108 11.80 24.71 15.27
N GLY A 109 11.90 23.40 15.40
CA GLY A 109 11.25 22.44 14.51
C GLY A 109 12.15 21.29 14.10
N ASP A 110 11.62 20.47 13.21
CA ASP A 110 12.26 19.29 12.66
C ASP A 110 12.99 19.61 11.33
N LEU A 111 13.62 18.61 10.76
CA LEU A 111 14.20 18.68 9.42
C LEU A 111 13.14 18.40 8.37
N PHE A 112 13.24 19.06 7.22
CA PHE A 112 12.50 18.65 6.04
C PHE A 112 13.14 17.40 5.44
N GLN A 113 12.34 16.52 4.86
CA GLN A 113 12.81 15.35 4.11
C GLN A 113 12.76 15.65 2.60
N LEU A 114 13.76 15.14 1.88
CA LEU A 114 13.81 15.12 0.43
C LEU A 114 14.28 13.75 -0.03
N THR A 115 13.36 12.93 -0.51
CA THR A 115 13.70 11.64 -1.11
C THR A 115 14.21 11.85 -2.52
N VAL A 116 15.37 11.26 -2.85
CA VAL A 116 15.91 11.18 -4.21
C VAL A 116 15.94 9.73 -4.62
N TYR A 117 15.25 9.38 -5.72
CA TYR A 117 15.16 8.02 -6.22
C TYR A 117 15.94 7.84 -7.53
N GLY A 118 16.19 6.58 -7.88
CA GLY A 118 16.99 6.20 -9.06
C GLY A 118 16.45 6.79 -10.36
N ARG A 119 17.38 7.15 -11.27
CA ARG A 119 17.08 7.79 -12.56
C ARG A 119 16.12 6.97 -13.41
N ASP A 120 16.34 5.67 -13.47
CA ASP A 120 15.60 4.74 -14.33
C ASP A 120 14.49 3.99 -13.59
N TYR A 121 14.14 4.48 -12.38
CA TYR A 121 13.09 3.86 -11.59
C TYR A 121 11.72 4.14 -12.16
N GLU A 122 11.06 3.07 -12.57
CA GLU A 122 9.67 3.04 -13.03
C GLU A 122 8.95 1.87 -12.39
N THR A 123 7.62 1.93 -12.38
CA THR A 123 6.74 0.87 -11.88
C THR A 123 5.84 0.34 -12.99
N PRO A 124 5.42 -0.93 -12.93
CA PRO A 124 4.60 -1.56 -13.96
C PRO A 124 3.29 -0.81 -14.21
N ASP A 125 2.93 -0.67 -15.48
CA ASP A 125 1.75 0.09 -15.90
C ASP A 125 0.43 -0.64 -15.65
N PHE A 126 0.42 -1.98 -15.58
CA PHE A 126 -0.81 -2.77 -15.49
C PHE A 126 -1.62 -2.51 -14.20
N LEU A 127 -0.97 -2.04 -13.14
CA LEU A 127 -1.63 -1.65 -11.89
C LEU A 127 -2.17 -0.22 -11.91
N LYS A 128 -1.52 0.69 -12.67
CA LYS A 128 -1.86 2.12 -12.64
C LYS A 128 -3.28 2.37 -13.12
N GLY A 129 -4.11 2.96 -12.28
CA GLY A 129 -5.52 3.22 -12.56
C GLY A 129 -6.45 2.01 -12.40
N GLY A 130 -5.89 0.82 -12.14
CA GLY A 130 -6.63 -0.42 -11.92
C GLY A 130 -7.24 -0.54 -10.52
N VAL A 131 -7.79 -1.73 -10.27
CA VAL A 131 -8.37 -2.17 -9.00
C VAL A 131 -7.78 -3.53 -8.65
N MET A 132 -7.22 -3.65 -7.45
CA MET A 132 -6.73 -4.91 -6.91
C MET A 132 -7.80 -5.57 -6.06
N TYR A 133 -7.79 -6.91 -6.01
CA TYR A 133 -8.67 -7.70 -5.17
C TYR A 133 -7.88 -8.76 -4.42
N GLN A 134 -7.81 -8.66 -3.10
CA GLN A 134 -7.10 -9.61 -2.25
C GLN A 134 -7.99 -10.80 -1.92
N ILE A 135 -7.50 -12.01 -2.20
CA ILE A 135 -8.21 -13.26 -1.94
C ILE A 135 -7.44 -14.10 -0.90
N PHE A 136 -8.16 -14.57 0.13
CA PHE A 136 -7.74 -15.68 0.98
C PHE A 136 -8.27 -16.97 0.36
N PRO A 137 -7.43 -17.77 -0.33
CA PRO A 137 -7.91 -18.78 -1.29
C PRO A 137 -8.87 -19.81 -0.69
N ASP A 138 -8.55 -20.35 0.49
CA ASP A 138 -9.37 -21.32 1.21
C ASP A 138 -10.80 -20.84 1.52
N ARG A 139 -11.03 -19.52 1.58
CA ARG A 139 -12.24 -18.89 2.09
C ARG A 139 -13.05 -18.16 1.03
N PHE A 140 -12.60 -18.12 -0.23
CA PHE A 140 -13.24 -17.34 -1.28
C PHE A 140 -14.33 -18.13 -2.01
N CYS A 141 -13.96 -19.22 -2.68
CA CYS A 141 -14.91 -20.05 -3.42
C CYS A 141 -14.38 -21.47 -3.60
N LYS A 142 -15.22 -22.48 -3.32
CA LYS A 142 -14.91 -23.88 -3.59
C LYS A 142 -15.54 -24.34 -4.90
N SER A 143 -14.78 -25.05 -5.72
CA SER A 143 -15.29 -25.63 -6.97
C SER A 143 -16.11 -26.90 -6.76
N GLY A 144 -15.89 -27.60 -5.66
CA GLY A 144 -16.41 -28.95 -5.41
C GLY A 144 -15.57 -30.06 -6.04
N LYS A 145 -14.39 -29.73 -6.64
CA LYS A 145 -13.42 -30.76 -7.06
C LYS A 145 -12.97 -31.56 -5.84
N VAL A 146 -12.75 -32.86 -6.05
CA VAL A 146 -12.08 -33.71 -5.04
C VAL A 146 -10.58 -33.55 -5.23
N HIS A 147 -9.89 -33.11 -4.18
CA HIS A 147 -8.43 -32.99 -4.18
C HIS A 147 -7.80 -34.27 -3.64
N GLU A 148 -6.75 -34.72 -4.30
CA GLU A 148 -5.99 -35.91 -3.93
C GLU A 148 -4.73 -35.53 -3.12
N ASN A 149 -4.11 -36.52 -2.48
CA ASN A 149 -2.84 -36.36 -1.75
C ASN A 149 -2.88 -35.30 -0.64
N ILE A 150 -4.01 -35.19 0.05
CA ILE A 150 -4.17 -34.24 1.16
C ILE A 150 -3.29 -34.69 2.34
N PRO A 151 -2.37 -33.84 2.84
CA PRO A 151 -1.53 -34.16 3.97
C PRO A 151 -2.34 -34.52 5.23
N TYR A 152 -1.81 -35.46 6.01
CA TYR A 152 -2.43 -35.89 7.28
C TYR A 152 -2.59 -34.71 8.27
N GLY A 153 -3.68 -34.75 9.03
CA GLY A 153 -3.95 -33.76 10.09
C GLY A 153 -4.76 -32.55 9.66
N ARG A 154 -5.13 -32.43 8.38
CA ARG A 154 -6.04 -31.40 7.89
C ARG A 154 -7.49 -31.78 8.11
N VAL A 155 -8.32 -30.81 8.54
CA VAL A 155 -9.75 -30.97 8.78
C VAL A 155 -10.54 -30.24 7.72
N LEU A 156 -11.10 -30.99 6.77
CA LEU A 156 -11.98 -30.40 5.75
C LEU A 156 -13.36 -30.12 6.37
N ARG A 157 -13.83 -28.87 6.22
CA ARG A 157 -15.11 -28.38 6.73
C ARG A 157 -16.20 -28.56 5.68
N GLU A 158 -17.34 -29.11 6.10
CA GLU A 158 -18.54 -29.21 5.26
C GLU A 158 -19.41 -27.95 5.36
N ASP A 159 -19.32 -27.23 6.47
CA ASP A 159 -20.11 -26.05 6.82
C ASP A 159 -19.46 -24.76 6.26
N TRP A 160 -19.61 -24.50 4.96
CA TRP A 160 -19.15 -23.26 4.36
C TRP A 160 -19.71 -22.04 5.09
N GLY A 161 -18.82 -21.14 5.55
CA GLY A 161 -19.20 -19.98 6.36
C GLY A 161 -19.29 -20.23 7.86
N GLY A 162 -18.97 -21.44 8.33
CA GLY A 162 -18.83 -21.74 9.76
C GLY A 162 -17.76 -20.90 10.44
N THR A 163 -17.75 -20.92 11.78
CA THR A 163 -16.72 -20.21 12.55
C THR A 163 -15.38 -20.94 12.41
N PRO A 164 -14.29 -20.25 12.01
CA PRO A 164 -12.95 -20.83 11.96
C PRO A 164 -12.51 -21.36 13.34
N TYR A 165 -11.65 -22.38 13.35
CA TYR A 165 -11.07 -22.88 14.58
C TYR A 165 -10.12 -21.84 15.20
N TYR A 166 -10.26 -21.62 16.50
CA TYR A 166 -9.46 -20.61 17.23
C TYR A 166 -9.09 -21.05 18.64
N LYS A 167 -9.68 -22.17 19.09
CA LYS A 167 -9.42 -22.69 20.46
C LYS A 167 -8.16 -23.53 20.45
N PRO A 168 -7.29 -23.36 21.45
CA PRO A 168 -6.13 -24.23 21.61
C PRO A 168 -6.56 -25.65 21.98
N ASP A 169 -5.71 -26.62 21.65
CA ASP A 169 -5.81 -27.99 22.12
C ASP A 169 -5.41 -28.09 23.61
N GLU A 170 -5.36 -29.33 24.14
CA GLU A 170 -4.97 -29.61 25.52
C GLU A 170 -3.53 -29.19 25.87
N ASN A 171 -2.68 -28.98 24.85
CA ASN A 171 -1.29 -28.54 25.00
C ASN A 171 -1.13 -27.03 24.77
N GLY A 172 -2.21 -26.31 24.48
CA GLY A 172 -2.21 -24.86 24.24
C GLY A 172 -1.92 -24.48 22.80
N HIS A 173 -1.87 -25.42 21.85
CA HIS A 173 -1.62 -25.14 20.43
C HIS A 173 -2.91 -24.85 19.65
N VAL A 174 -2.90 -23.78 18.85
CA VAL A 174 -3.91 -23.49 17.82
C VAL A 174 -3.35 -23.94 16.48
N TRP A 175 -3.88 -25.02 15.94
CA TRP A 175 -3.31 -25.70 14.77
C TRP A 175 -3.64 -25.04 13.42
N ASN A 176 -4.60 -24.15 13.36
CA ASN A 176 -5.06 -23.52 12.11
C ASN A 176 -5.27 -24.54 10.97
N ASN A 177 -5.76 -25.72 11.28
CA ASN A 177 -5.83 -26.87 10.38
C ASN A 177 -7.23 -27.15 9.86
N ASP A 178 -8.18 -26.23 10.04
CA ASP A 178 -9.52 -26.26 9.47
C ASP A 178 -9.54 -25.59 8.09
N TYR A 179 -9.98 -26.32 7.09
CA TYR A 179 -10.04 -25.87 5.70
C TYR A 179 -11.48 -25.89 5.20
N PHE A 180 -11.93 -24.81 4.58
CA PHE A 180 -13.25 -24.71 3.98
C PHE A 180 -13.27 -25.17 2.51
N GLY A 181 -12.08 -25.36 1.93
CA GLY A 181 -11.93 -25.98 0.62
C GLY A 181 -12.14 -25.03 -0.56
N GLY A 182 -11.90 -23.73 -0.38
CA GLY A 182 -11.73 -22.81 -1.50
C GLY A 182 -10.48 -23.20 -2.30
N ASP A 183 -10.55 -23.12 -3.63
CA ASP A 183 -9.55 -23.63 -4.54
C ASP A 183 -9.35 -22.76 -5.80
N PHE A 184 -8.34 -23.05 -6.61
CA PHE A 184 -8.06 -22.30 -7.85
C PHE A 184 -9.21 -22.37 -8.84
N ALA A 185 -9.85 -23.53 -9.00
CA ALA A 185 -10.98 -23.68 -9.89
C ALA A 185 -12.22 -22.91 -9.41
N GLY A 186 -12.40 -22.79 -8.09
CA GLY A 186 -13.40 -21.92 -7.48
C GLY A 186 -13.13 -20.45 -7.77
N ILE A 187 -11.89 -19.99 -7.60
CA ILE A 187 -11.46 -18.63 -7.96
C ILE A 187 -11.71 -18.38 -9.46
N GLN A 188 -11.27 -19.31 -10.31
CA GLN A 188 -11.46 -19.24 -11.76
C GLN A 188 -12.95 -19.11 -12.14
N SER A 189 -13.85 -19.81 -11.47
CA SER A 189 -15.30 -19.72 -11.71
C SER A 189 -15.88 -18.33 -11.41
N LYS A 190 -15.16 -17.51 -10.63
CA LYS A 190 -15.57 -16.16 -10.22
C LYS A 190 -14.87 -15.04 -10.98
N LEU A 191 -14.04 -15.35 -11.97
CA LEU A 191 -13.40 -14.33 -12.83
C LEU A 191 -14.43 -13.42 -13.53
N PRO A 192 -15.58 -13.89 -14.04
CA PRO A 192 -16.62 -13.00 -14.58
C PRO A 192 -17.14 -12.00 -13.53
N TYR A 193 -17.36 -12.44 -12.29
CA TYR A 193 -17.77 -11.57 -11.18
C TYR A 193 -16.71 -10.52 -10.87
N LEU A 194 -15.44 -10.92 -10.76
CA LEU A 194 -14.34 -10.00 -10.48
C LEU A 194 -14.13 -8.99 -11.61
N SER A 195 -14.27 -9.43 -12.87
CA SER A 195 -14.20 -8.54 -14.04
C SER A 195 -15.35 -7.51 -14.03
N ASP A 196 -16.57 -7.95 -13.70
CA ASP A 196 -17.75 -7.07 -13.59
C ASP A 196 -17.61 -6.07 -12.42
N LEU A 197 -16.91 -6.45 -11.35
CA LEU A 197 -16.54 -5.57 -10.25
C LEU A 197 -15.45 -4.54 -10.65
N GLY A 198 -14.82 -4.69 -11.82
CA GLY A 198 -13.78 -3.82 -12.34
C GLY A 198 -12.36 -4.20 -11.89
N VAL A 199 -12.17 -5.39 -11.32
CA VAL A 199 -10.85 -5.89 -10.88
C VAL A 199 -9.91 -6.07 -12.07
N THR A 200 -8.67 -5.61 -11.93
CA THR A 200 -7.58 -5.75 -12.91
C THR A 200 -6.39 -6.55 -12.37
N CYS A 201 -6.35 -6.78 -11.07
CA CYS A 201 -5.30 -7.56 -10.43
C CYS A 201 -5.85 -8.33 -9.23
N ILE A 202 -5.57 -9.61 -9.15
CA ILE A 202 -5.82 -10.44 -7.97
C ILE A 202 -4.51 -10.56 -7.19
N TYR A 203 -4.57 -10.28 -5.88
CA TYR A 203 -3.52 -10.66 -4.93
C TYR A 203 -3.98 -11.88 -4.16
N LEU A 204 -3.28 -13.01 -4.30
CA LEU A 204 -3.53 -14.23 -3.55
C LEU A 204 -2.69 -14.26 -2.28
N ASN A 205 -3.32 -14.39 -1.11
CA ASN A 205 -2.62 -14.83 0.09
C ASN A 205 -1.91 -16.17 -0.18
N PRO A 206 -0.95 -16.63 0.66
CA PRO A 206 -0.03 -17.72 0.31
C PRO A 206 -0.72 -18.95 -0.29
N ILE A 207 -0.14 -19.47 -1.38
CA ILE A 207 -0.66 -20.61 -2.13
C ILE A 207 0.22 -21.86 -2.05
N PHE A 208 1.44 -21.73 -1.51
CA PHE A 208 2.39 -22.82 -1.46
C PHE A 208 1.96 -23.90 -0.47
N GLU A 209 2.41 -25.14 -0.69
CA GLU A 209 2.12 -26.26 0.23
C GLU A 209 2.43 -25.85 1.68
N SER A 210 1.50 -26.11 2.59
CA SER A 210 1.59 -25.74 3.99
C SER A 210 0.65 -26.61 4.83
N HIS A 211 0.93 -26.75 6.12
CA HIS A 211 0.09 -27.53 7.04
C HIS A 211 -0.92 -26.69 7.81
N GLU A 212 -0.89 -25.37 7.64
CA GLU A 212 -1.87 -24.45 8.22
C GLU A 212 -2.69 -23.75 7.13
N ASN A 213 -3.93 -23.40 7.43
CA ASN A 213 -4.89 -22.86 6.46
C ASN A 213 -4.52 -21.50 5.88
N HIS A 214 -3.73 -20.70 6.61
CA HIS A 214 -3.22 -19.40 6.16
C HIS A 214 -1.98 -19.52 5.25
N ARG A 215 -1.28 -20.64 5.28
CA ARG A 215 -0.12 -21.00 4.44
C ARG A 215 1.11 -20.10 4.57
N TYR A 216 1.19 -19.29 5.65
CA TYR A 216 2.41 -18.53 5.96
C TYR A 216 3.54 -19.41 6.48
N ASN A 217 3.28 -20.61 6.97
CA ASN A 217 4.27 -21.62 7.31
C ASN A 217 4.59 -22.51 6.10
N THR A 218 5.24 -21.94 5.09
CA THR A 218 5.53 -22.63 3.82
C THR A 218 6.26 -23.97 4.05
N ALA A 219 5.71 -25.03 3.49
CA ALA A 219 6.28 -26.38 3.55
C ALA A 219 7.07 -26.75 2.29
N ASP A 220 6.62 -26.35 1.11
CA ASP A 220 7.34 -26.51 -0.14
C ASP A 220 7.05 -25.34 -1.09
N TYR A 221 8.07 -24.51 -1.35
CA TYR A 221 7.95 -23.33 -2.22
C TYR A 221 7.69 -23.70 -3.70
N MET A 222 8.02 -24.92 -4.11
CA MET A 222 7.91 -25.36 -5.51
C MET A 222 6.57 -26.03 -5.81
N LYS A 223 5.68 -26.13 -4.83
CA LYS A 223 4.36 -26.76 -4.97
C LYS A 223 3.24 -25.85 -4.49
N ALA A 224 2.17 -25.80 -5.29
CA ALA A 224 0.89 -25.32 -4.80
C ALA A 224 0.34 -26.26 -3.73
N ASP A 225 -0.38 -25.69 -2.76
CA ASP A 225 -1.05 -26.47 -1.74
C ASP A 225 -2.08 -27.42 -2.38
N PRO A 226 -2.07 -28.73 -2.09
CA PRO A 226 -2.92 -29.71 -2.76
C PRO A 226 -4.42 -29.46 -2.55
N LEU A 227 -4.84 -28.71 -1.50
CA LEU A 227 -6.23 -28.30 -1.33
C LEU A 227 -6.63 -27.12 -2.23
N LEU A 228 -5.66 -26.39 -2.78
CA LEU A 228 -5.93 -25.35 -3.79
C LEU A 228 -5.93 -25.92 -5.21
N GLY A 229 -5.16 -26.96 -5.44
CA GLY A 229 -4.94 -27.57 -6.75
C GLY A 229 -3.47 -27.88 -7.01
N THR A 230 -3.13 -28.08 -8.27
CA THR A 230 -1.77 -28.33 -8.74
C THR A 230 -1.11 -27.03 -9.24
N ASN A 231 0.20 -27.09 -9.52
CA ASN A 231 0.91 -25.98 -10.17
C ASN A 231 0.31 -25.65 -11.55
N ASP A 232 -0.19 -26.66 -12.26
CA ASP A 232 -0.84 -26.49 -13.57
C ASP A 232 -2.25 -25.88 -13.43
N ASP A 233 -2.99 -26.17 -12.34
CA ASP A 233 -4.26 -25.48 -12.04
C ASP A 233 -4.01 -23.97 -11.74
N PHE A 234 -2.88 -23.62 -11.12
CA PHE A 234 -2.49 -22.22 -10.94
C PHE A 234 -2.15 -21.55 -12.29
N GLU A 235 -1.38 -22.21 -13.13
CA GLU A 235 -1.06 -21.72 -14.49
C GLU A 235 -2.34 -21.50 -15.31
N GLU A 236 -3.29 -22.45 -15.22
CA GLU A 236 -4.61 -22.34 -15.84
C GLU A 236 -5.39 -21.13 -15.32
N LEU A 237 -5.40 -20.92 -13.99
CA LEU A 237 -6.04 -19.74 -13.38
C LEU A 237 -5.46 -18.44 -13.93
N CYS A 238 -4.13 -18.32 -14.04
CA CYS A 238 -3.47 -17.13 -14.59
C CYS A 238 -3.87 -16.90 -16.05
N ARG A 239 -3.85 -17.97 -16.87
CA ARG A 239 -4.23 -17.91 -18.28
C ARG A 239 -5.70 -17.52 -18.49
N GLU A 240 -6.60 -18.04 -17.66
CA GLU A 240 -8.01 -17.68 -17.73
C GLU A 240 -8.24 -16.24 -17.23
N ALA A 241 -7.54 -15.80 -16.16
CA ALA A 241 -7.61 -14.44 -15.64
C ALA A 241 -7.19 -13.39 -16.70
N GLU A 242 -6.15 -13.69 -17.47
CA GLU A 242 -5.66 -12.83 -18.55
C GLU A 242 -6.75 -12.53 -19.61
N LYS A 243 -7.65 -13.48 -19.90
CA LYS A 243 -8.79 -13.26 -20.83
C LYS A 243 -9.77 -12.20 -20.35
N TYR A 244 -9.80 -11.96 -19.04
CA TYR A 244 -10.59 -10.90 -18.40
C TYR A 244 -9.78 -9.62 -18.14
N GLY A 245 -8.52 -9.57 -18.58
CA GLY A 245 -7.62 -8.45 -18.29
C GLY A 245 -7.18 -8.38 -16.83
N ILE A 246 -7.17 -9.53 -16.13
CA ILE A 246 -6.83 -9.65 -14.72
C ILE A 246 -5.46 -10.32 -14.58
N SER A 247 -4.53 -9.63 -13.93
CA SER A 247 -3.23 -10.20 -13.53
C SER A 247 -3.32 -10.86 -12.15
N VAL A 248 -2.43 -11.81 -11.86
CA VAL A 248 -2.38 -12.49 -10.56
C VAL A 248 -1.01 -12.29 -9.92
N ILE A 249 -0.95 -11.77 -8.68
CA ILE A 249 0.27 -11.68 -7.89
C ILE A 249 0.21 -12.62 -6.69
N LEU A 250 1.38 -13.07 -6.23
CA LEU A 250 1.54 -14.04 -5.16
C LEU A 250 2.07 -13.41 -3.88
N ASP A 251 1.80 -14.06 -2.75
CA ASP A 251 2.43 -13.75 -1.48
C ASP A 251 3.77 -14.48 -1.36
N GLY A 252 4.84 -13.74 -1.13
CA GLY A 252 6.21 -14.24 -0.96
C GLY A 252 6.62 -14.21 0.52
N VAL A 253 6.55 -15.36 1.17
CA VAL A 253 6.94 -15.55 2.57
C VAL A 253 8.36 -16.10 2.59
N PHE A 254 9.38 -15.24 2.72
CA PHE A 254 10.79 -15.63 2.55
C PHE A 254 11.65 -15.44 3.80
N SER A 255 11.09 -14.97 4.92
CA SER A 255 11.81 -14.78 6.19
C SER A 255 11.84 -16.05 7.06
N HIS A 256 10.93 -17.00 6.82
CA HIS A 256 10.79 -18.24 7.60
C HIS A 256 10.14 -19.34 6.75
N THR A 257 10.22 -20.58 7.25
CA THR A 257 9.48 -21.73 6.70
C THR A 257 8.62 -22.38 7.79
N GLY A 258 7.80 -23.34 7.41
CA GLY A 258 7.17 -24.23 8.40
C GLY A 258 8.19 -25.14 9.05
N ALA A 259 8.07 -25.38 10.34
CA ALA A 259 8.88 -26.39 11.03
C ALA A 259 8.67 -27.81 10.47
N ASP A 260 7.53 -28.01 9.83
CA ASP A 260 7.13 -29.23 9.12
C ASP A 260 7.33 -29.16 7.59
N SER A 261 8.19 -28.24 7.12
CA SER A 261 8.57 -28.12 5.69
C SER A 261 9.52 -29.22 5.23
N VAL A 262 9.64 -29.42 3.94
CA VAL A 262 10.67 -30.29 3.32
C VAL A 262 12.08 -29.84 3.67
N TYR A 263 12.28 -28.56 4.00
CA TYR A 263 13.57 -27.93 4.29
C TYR A 263 13.99 -28.14 5.76
N PHE A 264 13.06 -28.01 6.72
CA PHE A 264 13.34 -28.16 8.15
C PHE A 264 12.98 -29.54 8.69
N ASN A 265 11.79 -30.06 8.38
CA ASN A 265 11.26 -31.39 8.60
C ASN A 265 11.29 -31.89 10.09
N LYS A 266 10.99 -31.00 11.04
CA LYS A 266 10.96 -31.30 12.48
C LYS A 266 10.05 -32.49 12.82
N PHE A 267 8.93 -32.62 12.10
CA PHE A 267 7.90 -33.65 12.39
C PHE A 267 8.03 -34.90 11.50
N ASN A 268 9.10 -35.03 10.72
CA ASN A 268 9.34 -36.18 9.81
C ASN A 268 8.14 -36.43 8.86
N ARG A 269 7.55 -35.39 8.31
CA ARG A 269 6.43 -35.49 7.37
C ARG A 269 6.86 -35.82 5.95
N TYR A 270 8.11 -35.58 5.63
CA TYR A 270 8.71 -35.78 4.32
C TYR A 270 9.83 -36.83 4.40
N GLU A 271 10.07 -37.52 3.30
CA GLU A 271 11.20 -38.46 3.16
C GLU A 271 12.55 -37.75 3.08
N THR A 272 12.55 -36.43 2.78
CA THR A 272 13.74 -35.59 2.73
C THR A 272 14.37 -35.43 4.11
N GLN A 273 15.71 -35.40 4.14
CA GLN A 273 16.46 -35.11 5.36
C GLN A 273 16.55 -33.60 5.55
N GLY A 274 15.61 -33.03 6.32
CA GLY A 274 15.59 -31.60 6.62
C GLY A 274 16.70 -31.16 7.59
N ALA A 275 16.83 -29.84 7.76
CA ALA A 275 17.84 -29.24 8.65
C ALA A 275 17.74 -29.70 10.10
N TYR A 276 16.52 -29.94 10.61
CA TYR A 276 16.31 -30.46 11.97
C TYR A 276 16.76 -31.90 12.13
N ASN A 277 16.72 -32.73 11.06
CA ASN A 277 17.01 -34.15 11.12
C ASN A 277 18.52 -34.44 11.06
N SER A 278 19.30 -33.62 10.36
CA SER A 278 20.74 -33.83 10.17
C SER A 278 21.50 -32.54 9.89
N LYS A 279 22.69 -32.45 10.47
CA LYS A 279 23.66 -31.41 10.11
C LYS A 279 24.25 -31.57 8.71
N GLU A 280 24.11 -32.76 8.10
CA GLU A 280 24.51 -33.05 6.73
C GLU A 280 23.43 -32.70 5.69
N SER A 281 22.26 -32.25 6.13
CA SER A 281 21.21 -31.77 5.25
C SER A 281 21.71 -30.60 4.39
N GLU A 282 21.37 -30.57 3.12
CA GLU A 282 21.65 -29.45 2.22
C GLU A 282 21.02 -28.14 2.69
N TYR A 283 19.97 -28.21 3.50
CA TYR A 283 19.23 -27.09 4.08
C TYR A 283 19.77 -26.65 5.45
N TYR A 284 20.74 -27.38 6.07
CA TYR A 284 21.19 -27.08 7.42
C TYR A 284 21.68 -25.65 7.58
N GLU A 285 22.45 -25.14 6.62
CA GLU A 285 23.01 -23.79 6.62
C GLU A 285 21.96 -22.68 6.38
N TRP A 286 20.72 -23.03 6.05
CA TRP A 286 19.63 -22.05 5.92
C TRP A 286 19.12 -21.55 7.27
N TYR A 287 19.40 -22.29 8.35
CA TYR A 287 18.85 -22.03 9.69
C TYR A 287 19.95 -21.81 10.72
N SER A 288 19.64 -21.01 11.75
CA SER A 288 20.54 -20.73 12.87
C SER A 288 20.18 -21.59 14.07
N PHE A 289 21.05 -22.52 14.45
CA PHE A 289 20.88 -23.35 15.64
C PHE A 289 21.82 -22.89 16.75
N PHE A 290 21.26 -22.65 17.94
CA PHE A 290 22.03 -22.38 19.17
C PHE A 290 22.12 -23.61 20.11
N ASP A 291 21.20 -24.59 19.96
CA ASP A 291 21.23 -25.88 20.64
C ASP A 291 20.59 -26.96 19.76
N TYR A 292 21.38 -27.59 18.92
CA TYR A 292 20.92 -28.53 17.89
C TYR A 292 20.38 -29.84 18.53
N PRO A 293 19.22 -30.36 18.05
CA PRO A 293 18.35 -29.78 17.00
C PRO A 293 17.23 -28.91 17.55
N ASN A 294 17.04 -28.82 18.88
CA ASN A 294 15.84 -28.26 19.49
C ASN A 294 15.90 -26.76 19.70
N GLY A 295 17.10 -26.15 19.76
CA GLY A 295 17.30 -24.73 19.94
C GLY A 295 17.68 -24.07 18.61
N TYR A 296 16.76 -23.30 18.01
CA TYR A 296 16.96 -22.60 16.75
C TYR A 296 16.23 -21.24 16.76
N GLU A 297 16.67 -20.35 15.91
CA GLU A 297 15.98 -19.08 15.72
C GLU A 297 14.63 -19.30 15.04
N ALA A 298 13.58 -18.67 15.57
CA ALA A 298 12.22 -18.78 15.08
C ALA A 298 11.57 -17.40 15.02
N TRP A 299 10.70 -17.19 14.04
CA TRP A 299 9.98 -15.96 13.83
C TRP A 299 9.17 -15.57 15.05
N TRP A 300 9.53 -14.44 15.68
CA TRP A 300 8.97 -13.94 16.94
C TRP A 300 8.92 -14.99 18.07
N GLY A 301 9.82 -15.96 18.05
CA GLY A 301 9.87 -17.04 19.03
C GLY A 301 8.81 -18.13 18.85
N ILE A 302 8.10 -18.15 17.73
CA ILE A 302 7.12 -19.18 17.39
C ILE A 302 7.86 -20.40 16.81
N ASP A 303 7.96 -21.48 17.59
CA ASP A 303 8.78 -22.66 17.27
C ASP A 303 8.33 -23.46 16.03
N THR A 304 7.10 -23.21 15.55
CA THR A 304 6.59 -23.76 14.28
C THR A 304 7.05 -22.97 13.04
N LEU A 305 7.73 -21.83 13.24
CA LEU A 305 8.18 -20.92 12.18
C LEU A 305 9.69 -20.66 12.27
N PRO A 306 10.55 -21.66 11.96
CA PRO A 306 12.00 -21.46 11.96
C PRO A 306 12.42 -20.38 10.95
N ASN A 307 13.18 -19.38 11.44
CA ASN A 307 13.74 -18.34 10.58
C ASN A 307 14.78 -18.91 9.64
N VAL A 308 14.79 -18.43 8.41
CA VAL A 308 15.88 -18.71 7.48
C VAL A 308 16.91 -17.57 7.52
N TRP A 309 18.12 -17.89 7.16
CA TRP A 309 19.16 -16.89 6.95
C TRP A 309 19.16 -16.44 5.49
N GLU A 310 18.42 -15.40 5.18
CA GLU A 310 18.16 -14.93 3.82
C GLU A 310 19.45 -14.50 3.09
N ASN A 311 20.51 -14.11 3.84
CA ASN A 311 21.82 -13.79 3.28
C ASN A 311 22.69 -15.01 2.99
N ASN A 312 22.22 -16.25 3.27
CA ASN A 312 22.87 -17.47 2.83
C ASN A 312 22.81 -17.57 1.30
N ASP A 313 23.96 -17.77 0.65
CA ASP A 313 24.03 -17.74 -0.80
C ASP A 313 23.21 -18.87 -1.46
N LYS A 314 23.14 -20.07 -0.84
CA LYS A 314 22.34 -21.19 -1.35
C LYS A 314 20.83 -20.89 -1.24
N TYR A 315 20.40 -20.32 -0.11
CA TYR A 315 19.00 -19.90 0.05
C TYR A 315 18.65 -18.77 -0.91
N THR A 316 19.50 -17.76 -1.00
CA THR A 316 19.30 -16.66 -1.95
C THR A 316 19.20 -17.18 -3.39
N ASP A 317 20.06 -18.12 -3.80
CA ASP A 317 20.03 -18.72 -5.14
C ASP A 317 18.77 -19.58 -5.35
N PHE A 318 18.36 -20.35 -4.35
CA PHE A 318 17.12 -21.12 -4.39
C PHE A 318 15.88 -20.23 -4.57
N ILE A 319 15.82 -19.07 -3.94
CA ILE A 319 14.70 -18.14 -4.11
C ILE A 319 14.87 -17.30 -5.39
N CYS A 320 16.03 -16.66 -5.57
CA CYS A 320 16.27 -15.60 -6.56
C CYS A 320 17.01 -16.07 -7.82
N GLY A 321 17.50 -17.32 -7.87
CA GLY A 321 18.20 -17.86 -9.03
C GLY A 321 17.31 -17.99 -10.27
N GLU A 322 17.91 -18.21 -11.44
CA GLU A 322 17.17 -18.37 -12.70
C GLU A 322 16.26 -19.63 -12.72
N GLU A 323 16.63 -20.67 -11.99
CA GLU A 323 15.82 -21.87 -11.77
C GLU A 323 15.12 -21.84 -10.41
N GLY A 324 15.17 -20.69 -9.72
CA GLY A 324 14.64 -20.50 -8.37
C GLY A 324 13.13 -20.28 -8.33
N VAL A 325 12.64 -20.18 -7.10
CA VAL A 325 11.22 -20.05 -6.77
C VAL A 325 10.57 -18.89 -7.52
N LEU A 326 11.23 -17.70 -7.54
CA LEU A 326 10.65 -16.52 -8.17
C LEU A 326 10.40 -16.74 -9.66
N HIS A 327 11.41 -17.22 -10.41
CA HIS A 327 11.29 -17.45 -11.85
C HIS A 327 10.30 -18.56 -12.17
N TYR A 328 10.27 -19.61 -11.33
CA TYR A 328 9.33 -20.71 -11.52
C TYR A 328 7.88 -20.23 -11.54
N TRP A 329 7.44 -19.49 -10.50
CA TRP A 329 6.06 -19.03 -10.43
C TRP A 329 5.75 -17.90 -11.42
N LEU A 330 6.74 -17.05 -11.75
CA LEU A 330 6.59 -16.08 -12.84
C LEU A 330 6.38 -16.79 -14.19
N SER A 331 7.06 -17.92 -14.44
CA SER A 331 6.86 -18.72 -15.65
C SER A 331 5.47 -19.39 -15.70
N LYS A 332 4.86 -19.64 -14.55
CA LYS A 332 3.48 -20.12 -14.40
C LYS A 332 2.42 -19.02 -14.53
N GLY A 333 2.82 -17.79 -14.82
CA GLY A 333 1.91 -16.69 -15.12
C GLY A 333 1.73 -15.65 -14.00
N ALA A 334 2.43 -15.78 -12.86
CA ALA A 334 2.38 -14.75 -11.84
C ALA A 334 2.88 -13.40 -12.37
N ALA A 335 2.20 -12.30 -12.00
CA ALA A 335 2.55 -10.94 -12.42
C ALA A 335 3.46 -10.22 -11.41
N GLY A 336 3.87 -10.90 -10.34
CA GLY A 336 4.76 -10.36 -9.32
C GLY A 336 4.45 -10.90 -7.93
N TYR A 337 5.00 -10.22 -6.93
CA TYR A 337 4.93 -10.65 -5.53
C TYR A 337 4.56 -9.52 -4.58
N ARG A 338 3.75 -9.86 -3.57
CA ARG A 338 3.71 -9.13 -2.30
C ARG A 338 4.65 -9.84 -1.34
N LEU A 339 5.54 -9.12 -0.68
CA LEU A 339 6.51 -9.67 0.25
C LEU A 339 5.99 -9.54 1.67
N ASP A 340 5.87 -10.68 2.34
CA ASP A 340 5.52 -10.79 3.75
C ASP A 340 6.61 -10.18 4.61
N VAL A 341 6.21 -9.42 5.67
CA VAL A 341 7.10 -8.76 6.65
C VAL A 341 8.40 -8.21 6.05
N ALA A 342 8.29 -7.30 5.08
CA ALA A 342 9.45 -6.78 4.35
C ALA A 342 10.54 -6.18 5.26
N ASP A 343 10.18 -5.74 6.47
CA ASP A 343 11.12 -5.23 7.48
C ASP A 343 12.10 -6.30 7.97
N GLU A 344 11.76 -7.57 7.88
CA GLU A 344 12.60 -8.69 8.30
C GLU A 344 13.55 -9.17 7.20
N LEU A 345 13.27 -8.81 5.94
CA LEU A 345 14.13 -9.18 4.81
C LEU A 345 15.34 -8.24 4.72
N PRO A 346 16.60 -8.77 4.75
CA PRO A 346 17.79 -7.93 4.64
C PRO A 346 17.88 -7.20 3.31
N ASP A 347 18.53 -6.03 3.29
CA ASP A 347 18.70 -5.22 2.07
C ASP A 347 19.35 -6.00 0.93
N ARG A 348 20.39 -6.82 1.23
CA ARG A 348 21.06 -7.65 0.22
C ARG A 348 20.09 -8.63 -0.44
N PHE A 349 19.21 -9.24 0.35
CA PHE A 349 18.19 -10.18 -0.17
C PHE A 349 17.18 -9.44 -1.05
N LEU A 350 16.65 -8.30 -0.60
CA LEU A 350 15.72 -7.47 -1.36
C LEU A 350 16.32 -6.98 -2.69
N ASP A 351 17.61 -6.59 -2.68
CA ASP A 351 18.34 -6.20 -3.90
C ASP A 351 18.43 -7.36 -4.91
N ASN A 352 18.76 -8.57 -4.42
CA ASN A 352 18.83 -9.76 -5.25
C ASN A 352 17.47 -10.18 -5.79
N LEU A 353 16.44 -10.11 -4.94
CA LEU A 353 15.06 -10.39 -5.31
C LEU A 353 14.61 -9.46 -6.44
N ARG A 354 14.79 -8.14 -6.26
CA ARG A 354 14.44 -7.18 -7.33
C ARG A 354 15.21 -7.44 -8.62
N LYS A 355 16.53 -7.65 -8.54
CA LYS A 355 17.35 -7.95 -9.72
C LYS A 355 16.84 -9.17 -10.45
N SER A 356 16.48 -10.23 -9.72
CA SER A 356 15.94 -11.47 -10.26
C SER A 356 14.58 -11.23 -10.96
N VAL A 357 13.62 -10.65 -10.25
CA VAL A 357 12.28 -10.38 -10.80
C VAL A 357 12.34 -9.48 -12.04
N LYS A 358 13.12 -8.37 -11.97
CA LYS A 358 13.23 -7.40 -13.08
C LYS A 358 14.07 -7.93 -14.25
N LYS A 359 14.97 -8.90 -14.02
CA LYS A 359 15.67 -9.62 -15.07
C LYS A 359 14.73 -10.55 -15.82
N TYR A 360 13.80 -11.20 -15.12
CA TYR A 360 12.78 -12.05 -15.75
C TYR A 360 11.87 -11.19 -16.64
N ASP A 361 11.27 -10.16 -16.05
CA ASP A 361 10.45 -9.18 -16.77
C ASP A 361 10.34 -7.89 -15.92
N LYS A 362 10.69 -6.74 -16.54
CA LYS A 362 10.63 -5.42 -15.90
C LYS A 362 9.21 -5.03 -15.44
N ASP A 363 8.17 -5.60 -16.09
CA ASP A 363 6.77 -5.29 -15.82
C ASP A 363 6.15 -6.16 -14.71
N LYS A 364 6.94 -6.98 -14.00
CA LYS A 364 6.52 -7.69 -12.79
C LYS A 364 6.62 -6.78 -11.57
N ILE A 365 5.58 -6.79 -10.71
CA ILE A 365 5.49 -5.91 -9.53
C ILE A 365 6.10 -6.55 -8.28
N ILE A 366 6.68 -5.71 -7.40
CA ILE A 366 7.14 -6.09 -6.07
C ILE A 366 6.51 -5.14 -5.06
N ILE A 367 5.61 -5.65 -4.21
CA ILE A 367 4.93 -4.90 -3.16
C ILE A 367 5.42 -5.39 -1.81
N GLY A 368 5.87 -4.51 -0.92
CA GLY A 368 6.28 -4.90 0.43
C GLY A 368 5.20 -4.67 1.47
N GLU A 369 5.13 -5.53 2.48
CA GLU A 369 4.39 -5.23 3.69
C GLU A 369 5.26 -4.35 4.59
N VAL A 370 4.86 -3.08 4.72
CA VAL A 370 5.46 -2.09 5.63
C VAL A 370 4.33 -1.31 6.27
N TRP A 371 4.28 -1.28 7.61
CA TRP A 371 3.14 -0.73 8.35
C TRP A 371 3.18 0.79 8.53
N GLU A 372 4.37 1.40 8.45
CA GLU A 372 4.57 2.83 8.65
C GLU A 372 5.04 3.52 7.35
N ASP A 373 5.52 4.76 7.46
CA ASP A 373 6.15 5.47 6.34
C ASP A 373 7.41 4.72 5.88
N ALA A 374 7.33 4.09 4.70
CA ALA A 374 8.41 3.29 4.14
C ALA A 374 9.57 4.12 3.56
N SER A 375 9.41 5.44 3.42
CA SER A 375 10.44 6.30 2.81
C SER A 375 11.64 6.54 3.71
N ASN A 376 11.43 6.53 5.03
CA ASN A 376 12.45 6.82 6.04
C ASN A 376 12.48 5.79 7.18
N LYS A 377 11.92 4.61 6.93
CA LYS A 377 11.83 3.51 7.90
C LYS A 377 13.19 3.11 8.41
N GLU A 378 13.29 2.92 9.72
CA GLU A 378 14.38 2.23 10.38
C GLU A 378 13.84 0.93 10.97
N ALA A 379 14.41 -0.20 10.56
CA ALA A 379 14.07 -1.52 11.08
C ALA A 379 15.36 -2.22 11.51
N TYR A 380 15.34 -2.81 12.72
CA TYR A 380 16.51 -3.50 13.30
C TYR A 380 17.80 -2.67 13.33
N GLY A 381 17.67 -1.34 13.55
CA GLY A 381 18.79 -0.41 13.58
C GLY A 381 19.40 -0.08 12.21
N ILE A 382 18.73 -0.50 11.13
CA ILE A 382 19.15 -0.24 9.74
C ILE A 382 18.13 0.70 9.10
N LYS A 383 18.61 1.82 8.53
CA LYS A 383 17.78 2.69 7.70
C LYS A 383 17.49 2.00 6.38
N ARG A 384 16.22 1.75 6.15
CA ARG A 384 15.76 1.03 4.97
C ARG A 384 15.69 1.93 3.74
N ARG A 385 15.90 1.35 2.55
CA ARG A 385 15.93 2.05 1.27
C ARG A 385 14.93 1.46 0.26
N TYR A 386 13.79 1.02 0.78
CA TYR A 386 12.75 0.29 0.05
C TYR A 386 12.35 0.94 -1.27
N LEU A 387 12.16 2.27 -1.28
CA LEU A 387 11.51 3.00 -2.36
C LEU A 387 12.49 3.81 -3.23
N LEU A 388 13.81 3.59 -3.11
CA LEU A 388 14.78 4.34 -3.88
C LEU A 388 15.00 3.82 -5.31
N GLY A 389 14.30 2.73 -5.69
CA GLY A 389 14.35 2.16 -7.03
C GLY A 389 15.12 0.85 -7.14
N GLU A 390 15.69 0.34 -6.03
CA GLU A 390 16.52 -0.87 -6.02
C GLU A 390 15.89 -2.07 -5.29
N GLN A 391 14.74 -1.89 -4.63
CA GLN A 391 14.10 -2.94 -3.82
C GLN A 391 12.61 -3.12 -4.18
N LEU A 392 11.72 -2.27 -3.66
CA LEU A 392 10.27 -2.41 -3.86
C LEU A 392 9.76 -1.45 -4.94
N ASP A 393 8.69 -1.82 -5.60
CA ASP A 393 7.92 -0.93 -6.49
C ASP A 393 6.82 -0.20 -5.69
N SER A 394 6.26 -0.87 -4.69
CA SER A 394 5.13 -0.40 -3.90
C SER A 394 5.17 -0.98 -2.49
N VAL A 395 4.30 -0.47 -1.64
CA VAL A 395 4.04 -1.01 -0.30
C VAL A 395 2.55 -1.07 -0.02
N MET A 396 2.15 -1.92 0.94
CA MET A 396 0.82 -1.89 1.55
C MET A 396 0.66 -0.58 2.32
N ASN A 397 -0.33 0.23 1.93
CA ASN A 397 -0.44 1.62 2.39
C ASN A 397 -1.25 1.73 3.71
N TYR A 398 -0.71 1.19 4.79
CA TYR A 398 -1.27 1.32 6.13
C TYR A 398 -1.47 2.78 6.56
N PRO A 399 -0.54 3.73 6.26
CA PRO A 399 -0.76 5.14 6.63
C PRO A 399 -2.06 5.74 6.06
N PHE A 400 -2.40 5.48 4.79
CA PHE A 400 -3.66 5.96 4.22
C PHE A 400 -4.87 5.28 4.87
N ARG A 401 -4.78 3.97 5.11
CA ARG A 401 -5.85 3.23 5.80
C ARG A 401 -6.15 3.85 7.15
N GLU A 402 -5.13 4.09 7.99
CA GLU A 402 -5.31 4.68 9.32
C GLU A 402 -5.88 6.09 9.25
N ALA A 403 -5.39 6.91 8.31
CA ALA A 403 -5.89 8.26 8.08
C ALA A 403 -7.36 8.27 7.66
N VAL A 404 -7.73 7.42 6.69
CA VAL A 404 -9.10 7.33 6.15
C VAL A 404 -10.07 6.80 7.22
N ILE A 405 -9.75 5.68 7.86
CA ILE A 405 -10.60 5.08 8.91
C ILE A 405 -10.75 6.05 10.09
N GLY A 406 -9.65 6.68 10.51
CA GLY A 406 -9.67 7.67 11.58
C GLY A 406 -10.57 8.87 11.26
N TYR A 407 -10.43 9.44 10.06
CA TYR A 407 -11.28 10.55 9.61
C TYR A 407 -12.75 10.13 9.53
N VAL A 408 -13.06 9.02 8.87
CA VAL A 408 -14.44 8.55 8.69
C VAL A 408 -15.12 8.27 10.04
N LYS A 409 -14.37 7.86 11.06
CA LYS A 409 -14.87 7.69 12.45
C LYS A 409 -15.05 9.00 13.22
N GLY A 410 -14.77 10.15 12.64
CA GLY A 410 -14.96 11.46 13.29
C GLY A 410 -13.66 12.19 13.63
N GLY A 411 -12.50 11.70 13.18
CA GLY A 411 -11.21 12.38 13.35
C GLY A 411 -11.13 13.73 12.63
N GLN A 412 -10.09 14.50 12.94
CA GLN A 412 -9.90 15.84 12.37
C GLN A 412 -9.50 15.76 10.90
N PRO A 413 -10.05 16.62 10.02
CA PRO A 413 -9.71 16.67 8.60
C PRO A 413 -8.21 16.90 8.35
N GLU A 414 -7.56 17.74 9.16
CA GLU A 414 -6.16 18.08 9.03
C GLU A 414 -5.26 16.85 9.20
N TRP A 415 -5.63 15.92 10.07
CA TRP A 415 -4.86 14.70 10.24
C TRP A 415 -4.89 13.82 8.99
N LEU A 416 -6.06 13.67 8.34
CA LEU A 416 -6.18 12.97 7.06
C LEU A 416 -5.30 13.63 5.99
N VAL A 417 -5.44 14.95 5.82
CA VAL A 417 -4.71 15.70 4.79
C VAL A 417 -3.20 15.58 5.03
N ASN A 418 -2.76 15.81 6.25
CA ASN A 418 -1.35 15.77 6.63
C ASN A 418 -0.74 14.38 6.39
N SER A 419 -1.45 13.31 6.79
CA SER A 419 -0.98 11.94 6.59
C SER A 419 -0.84 11.60 5.12
N ILE A 420 -1.84 11.92 4.30
CA ILE A 420 -1.81 11.65 2.85
C ILE A 420 -0.72 12.45 2.17
N MET A 421 -0.65 13.76 2.44
CA MET A 421 0.30 14.63 1.76
C MET A 421 1.74 14.34 2.16
N THR A 422 2.00 13.93 3.40
CA THR A 422 3.34 13.50 3.86
C THR A 422 3.82 12.28 3.05
N ILE A 423 2.97 11.27 2.88
CA ILE A 423 3.32 10.09 2.08
C ILE A 423 3.53 10.47 0.60
N VAL A 424 2.64 11.29 0.03
CA VAL A 424 2.75 11.71 -1.38
C VAL A 424 3.97 12.60 -1.61
N GLU A 425 4.40 13.39 -0.62
CA GLU A 425 5.64 14.18 -0.70
C GLU A 425 6.89 13.29 -0.57
N ASN A 426 6.88 12.33 0.35
CA ASN A 426 8.07 11.55 0.68
C ASN A 426 8.32 10.40 -0.29
N TYR A 427 7.29 9.87 -0.94
CA TYR A 427 7.42 8.72 -1.83
C TYR A 427 7.74 9.13 -3.27
N PRO A 428 8.55 8.34 -4.01
CA PRO A 428 8.70 8.51 -5.45
C PRO A 428 7.36 8.47 -6.17
N LYS A 429 7.17 9.34 -7.16
CA LYS A 429 5.94 9.39 -7.95
C LYS A 429 5.57 8.04 -8.57
N PRO A 430 6.51 7.25 -9.14
CA PRO A 430 6.20 5.90 -9.65
C PRO A 430 5.61 4.98 -8.58
N THR A 431 6.11 5.03 -7.33
CA THR A 431 5.56 4.29 -6.19
C THR A 431 4.17 4.77 -5.82
N VAL A 432 3.96 6.11 -5.74
CA VAL A 432 2.66 6.70 -5.39
C VAL A 432 1.57 6.22 -6.35
N ASP A 433 1.88 6.03 -7.63
CA ASP A 433 0.92 5.60 -8.65
C ASP A 433 0.45 4.15 -8.49
N VAL A 434 1.22 3.33 -7.78
CA VAL A 434 0.92 1.90 -7.55
C VAL A 434 0.81 1.54 -6.07
N LEU A 435 0.68 2.51 -5.15
CA LEU A 435 0.46 2.25 -3.73
C LEU A 435 -0.77 1.37 -3.54
N MET A 436 -0.62 0.30 -2.76
CA MET A 436 -1.72 -0.62 -2.44
C MET A 436 -2.61 -0.02 -1.34
N ASN A 437 -3.69 0.66 -1.73
CA ASN A 437 -4.64 1.31 -0.83
C ASN A 437 -5.73 0.33 -0.41
N PHE A 438 -5.93 0.10 0.87
CA PHE A 438 -6.94 -0.81 1.40
C PHE A 438 -7.63 -0.23 2.63
N VAL A 439 -8.77 -0.79 2.99
CA VAL A 439 -9.49 -0.49 4.25
C VAL A 439 -9.52 -1.70 5.19
N SER A 440 -9.41 -2.90 4.64
CA SER A 440 -9.26 -4.18 5.36
C SER A 440 -8.18 -5.05 4.71
N THR A 441 -7.59 -5.95 5.51
CA THR A 441 -6.71 -7.04 5.05
C THR A 441 -6.95 -8.29 5.90
N HIS A 442 -6.21 -9.36 5.63
CA HIS A 442 -6.23 -10.59 6.41
C HIS A 442 -5.58 -10.46 7.81
N ASP A 443 -4.88 -9.35 8.10
CA ASP A 443 -4.16 -9.12 9.38
C ASP A 443 -4.93 -8.26 10.37
N ILE A 444 -5.95 -7.57 9.91
CA ILE A 444 -6.73 -6.62 10.72
C ILE A 444 -8.24 -6.93 10.63
N GLU A 445 -9.00 -6.40 11.58
CA GLU A 445 -10.46 -6.54 11.54
C GLU A 445 -11.05 -5.88 10.29
N ARG A 446 -12.17 -6.43 9.81
CA ARG A 446 -12.89 -5.88 8.66
C ARG A 446 -13.37 -4.46 8.92
N ALA A 447 -13.24 -3.61 7.91
CA ALA A 447 -13.57 -2.19 8.03
C ALA A 447 -15.03 -1.96 8.48
N ILE A 448 -15.98 -2.77 8.01
CA ILE A 448 -17.39 -2.66 8.45
C ILE A 448 -17.53 -2.85 9.96
N ASN A 449 -16.79 -3.81 10.56
CA ASN A 449 -16.76 -4.03 12.01
C ASN A 449 -16.06 -2.88 12.75
N ARG A 450 -14.91 -2.43 12.21
CA ARG A 450 -14.15 -1.31 12.79
C ARG A 450 -14.94 0.00 12.83
N LEU A 451 -15.76 0.23 11.80
CA LEU A 451 -16.54 1.46 11.63
C LEU A 451 -17.88 1.42 12.37
N GLY A 452 -18.57 0.29 12.35
CA GLY A 452 -19.92 0.16 12.92
C GLY A 452 -19.97 -0.37 14.33
N GLY A 453 -19.05 -1.29 14.67
CA GLY A 453 -19.07 -2.02 15.92
C GLY A 453 -18.20 -1.43 17.03
N GLU A 454 -18.07 -2.22 18.09
CA GLU A 454 -17.21 -1.93 19.22
C GLU A 454 -15.73 -2.16 18.88
N ASN A 455 -14.84 -1.48 19.59
CA ASN A 455 -13.42 -1.81 19.56
C ASN A 455 -13.19 -3.21 20.16
N CYS A 456 -12.39 -4.03 19.50
CA CYS A 456 -12.11 -5.39 19.90
C CYS A 456 -10.70 -5.63 20.48
N ASP A 457 -9.92 -4.58 20.72
CA ASP A 457 -8.52 -4.70 21.15
C ASP A 457 -8.37 -5.40 22.50
N ASP A 458 -9.33 -5.22 23.39
CA ASP A 458 -9.41 -5.80 24.73
C ASP A 458 -10.39 -7.00 24.84
N LYS A 459 -10.99 -7.45 23.72
CA LYS A 459 -11.97 -8.53 23.71
C LYS A 459 -11.33 -9.89 23.53
N SER A 460 -11.94 -10.92 24.12
CA SER A 460 -11.51 -12.30 23.95
C SER A 460 -11.84 -12.86 22.57
N LYS A 461 -11.13 -13.89 22.14
CA LYS A 461 -11.46 -14.61 20.89
C LYS A 461 -12.85 -15.25 20.96
N ASP A 462 -13.33 -15.71 22.12
CA ASP A 462 -14.71 -16.21 22.29
C ASP A 462 -15.72 -15.12 21.95
N TRP A 463 -15.55 -13.91 22.50
CA TRP A 463 -16.41 -12.77 22.16
C TRP A 463 -16.37 -12.47 20.65
N MET A 464 -15.19 -12.39 20.04
CA MET A 464 -15.03 -12.09 18.63
C MET A 464 -15.66 -13.16 17.72
N SER A 465 -15.65 -14.43 18.15
CA SER A 465 -16.18 -15.56 17.39
C SER A 465 -17.70 -15.51 17.22
N GLU A 466 -18.40 -15.03 18.26
CA GLU A 466 -19.87 -14.99 18.34
C GLU A 466 -20.44 -13.63 17.95
N ARG A 467 -19.59 -12.58 17.95
CA ARG A 467 -20.05 -11.20 17.77
C ARG A 467 -20.25 -10.84 16.30
N TYR A 468 -21.48 -10.57 15.96
CA TYR A 468 -21.90 -9.92 14.72
C TYR A 468 -22.50 -8.55 15.04
N LEU A 469 -22.41 -7.62 14.08
CA LEU A 469 -23.04 -6.30 14.19
C LEU A 469 -24.57 -6.49 14.24
N ASN A 470 -25.23 -5.80 15.16
CA ASN A 470 -26.68 -5.71 15.11
C ASN A 470 -27.12 -4.85 13.90
N PRO A 471 -28.42 -4.81 13.54
CA PRO A 471 -28.89 -4.09 12.35
C PRO A 471 -28.48 -2.61 12.30
N ASP A 472 -28.51 -1.89 13.44
CA ASP A 472 -28.15 -0.47 13.50
C ASP A 472 -26.63 -0.27 13.34
N GLU A 473 -25.83 -1.11 13.99
CA GLU A 473 -24.38 -1.11 13.87
C GLU A 473 -23.96 -1.47 12.43
N TYR A 474 -24.63 -2.46 11.81
CA TYR A 474 -24.38 -2.84 10.43
C TYR A 474 -24.69 -1.69 9.47
N ALA A 475 -25.85 -1.07 9.61
CA ALA A 475 -26.25 0.07 8.78
C ALA A 475 -25.26 1.24 8.92
N LYS A 476 -24.85 1.56 10.16
CA LYS A 476 -23.81 2.54 10.43
C LYS A 476 -22.47 2.16 9.79
N GLY A 477 -22.00 0.93 10.02
CA GLY A 477 -20.74 0.42 9.48
C GLY A 477 -20.72 0.44 7.96
N LYS A 478 -21.80 -0.01 7.31
CA LYS A 478 -22.00 0.02 5.86
C LYS A 478 -21.92 1.44 5.28
N ASN A 479 -22.60 2.40 5.90
CA ASN A 479 -22.59 3.78 5.44
C ASN A 479 -21.21 4.42 5.56
N LEU A 480 -20.52 4.22 6.68
CA LEU A 480 -19.16 4.72 6.87
C LEU A 480 -18.17 3.99 5.96
N LEU A 481 -18.37 2.70 5.70
CA LEU A 481 -17.57 1.93 4.74
C LEU A 481 -17.68 2.51 3.32
N LYS A 482 -18.86 2.92 2.88
CA LYS A 482 -19.03 3.60 1.58
C LYS A 482 -18.16 4.86 1.48
N ALA A 483 -18.14 5.71 2.51
CA ALA A 483 -17.29 6.89 2.52
C ALA A 483 -15.78 6.51 2.51
N ALA A 484 -15.38 5.49 3.29
CA ALA A 484 -14.00 5.00 3.31
C ALA A 484 -13.57 4.42 1.96
N MET A 485 -14.44 3.64 1.29
CA MET A 485 -14.18 3.11 -0.06
C MET A 485 -14.07 4.23 -1.11
N ALA A 486 -14.83 5.31 -1.00
CA ALA A 486 -14.67 6.45 -1.90
C ALA A 486 -13.26 7.07 -1.79
N PHE A 487 -12.72 7.24 -0.56
CA PHE A 487 -11.32 7.63 -0.38
C PHE A 487 -10.36 6.60 -0.96
N GLN A 488 -10.53 5.32 -0.67
CA GLN A 488 -9.70 4.23 -1.17
C GLN A 488 -9.59 4.25 -2.71
N PHE A 489 -10.69 4.52 -3.40
CA PHE A 489 -10.75 4.50 -4.87
C PHE A 489 -10.24 5.77 -5.54
N PHE A 490 -10.37 6.93 -4.91
CA PHE A 490 -10.06 8.21 -5.57
C PHE A 490 -8.76 8.86 -5.10
N LEU A 491 -8.15 8.44 -3.99
CA LEU A 491 -6.80 8.84 -3.62
C LEU A 491 -5.75 8.26 -4.60
N PRO A 492 -4.52 8.86 -4.65
CA PRO A 492 -3.42 8.28 -5.43
C PRO A 492 -3.11 6.84 -5.02
N GLY A 493 -2.77 6.00 -6.00
CA GLY A 493 -2.50 4.58 -5.80
C GLY A 493 -3.59 3.67 -6.38
N VAL A 494 -3.59 2.41 -5.98
CA VAL A 494 -4.46 1.34 -6.47
C VAL A 494 -5.35 0.84 -5.33
N PRO A 495 -6.68 0.97 -5.40
CA PRO A 495 -7.57 0.39 -4.41
C PRO A 495 -7.42 -1.12 -4.40
N SER A 496 -7.24 -1.72 -3.23
CA SER A 496 -7.19 -3.16 -3.00
C SER A 496 -8.36 -3.57 -2.12
N ILE A 497 -9.34 -4.23 -2.70
CA ILE A 497 -10.51 -4.74 -2.01
C ILE A 497 -10.13 -6.05 -1.33
N TYR A 498 -10.29 -6.17 -0.02
CA TYR A 498 -10.19 -7.45 0.66
C TYR A 498 -11.49 -8.23 0.45
N TYR A 499 -11.39 -9.47 -0.06
CA TYR A 499 -12.55 -10.27 -0.46
C TYR A 499 -13.69 -10.21 0.56
N GLY A 500 -14.88 -9.93 0.09
CA GLY A 500 -16.08 -9.83 0.91
C GLY A 500 -16.35 -8.46 1.53
N ASP A 501 -15.44 -7.48 1.50
CA ASP A 501 -15.75 -6.12 1.95
C ASP A 501 -16.86 -5.51 1.10
N GLU A 502 -16.82 -5.75 -0.21
CA GLU A 502 -17.87 -5.35 -1.18
C GLU A 502 -19.18 -6.11 -1.00
N ALA A 503 -19.15 -7.22 -0.27
CA ALA A 503 -20.33 -8.06 0.01
C ALA A 503 -20.85 -7.88 1.45
N GLY A 504 -20.26 -6.99 2.24
CA GLY A 504 -20.66 -6.75 3.63
C GLY A 504 -20.24 -7.84 4.60
N LEU A 505 -19.22 -8.64 4.26
CA LEU A 505 -18.70 -9.69 5.12
C LEU A 505 -18.16 -9.11 6.42
N GLN A 506 -18.58 -9.68 7.55
CA GLN A 506 -18.19 -9.23 8.88
C GLN A 506 -17.11 -10.12 9.49
N GLY A 507 -16.26 -9.53 10.31
CA GLY A 507 -15.25 -10.26 11.08
C GLY A 507 -14.36 -9.32 11.88
N TYR A 508 -14.13 -9.67 13.13
CA TYR A 508 -13.12 -9.04 13.98
C TYR A 508 -11.73 -9.62 13.66
N LYS A 509 -10.74 -9.49 14.57
CA LYS A 509 -9.36 -9.93 14.31
C LYS A 509 -9.27 -11.42 13.98
N ASP A 510 -8.13 -11.81 13.44
CA ASP A 510 -7.76 -13.20 13.09
C ASP A 510 -8.18 -14.23 14.18
N PRO A 511 -8.85 -15.33 13.76
CA PRO A 511 -9.17 -15.79 12.40
C PRO A 511 -10.54 -15.32 11.86
N PHE A 512 -11.27 -14.46 12.57
CA PHE A 512 -12.66 -14.11 12.25
C PHE A 512 -12.79 -13.12 11.08
N ASN A 513 -11.76 -12.33 10.78
CA ASN A 513 -11.66 -11.51 9.56
C ASN A 513 -11.49 -12.37 8.29
N ARG A 514 -11.15 -13.67 8.44
CA ARG A 514 -10.92 -14.67 7.38
C ARG A 514 -12.09 -15.63 7.21
N ARG A 515 -13.33 -15.19 7.49
CA ARG A 515 -14.55 -15.98 7.23
C ARG A 515 -14.74 -16.19 5.73
N CYS A 516 -15.52 -17.23 5.38
CA CYS A 516 -15.84 -17.55 3.99
C CYS A 516 -16.66 -16.45 3.33
N TYR A 517 -16.42 -16.25 2.03
CA TYR A 517 -17.23 -15.35 1.22
C TYR A 517 -18.72 -15.79 1.24
N PRO A 518 -19.67 -14.84 1.43
CA PRO A 518 -21.08 -15.17 1.66
C PRO A 518 -21.86 -15.39 0.35
N TRP A 519 -21.39 -16.26 -0.54
CA TRP A 519 -22.06 -16.51 -1.82
C TRP A 519 -23.55 -16.83 -1.65
N GLY A 520 -24.39 -16.04 -2.33
CA GLY A 520 -25.85 -16.12 -2.26
C GLY A 520 -26.48 -15.32 -1.12
N ASN A 521 -25.66 -14.65 -0.27
CA ASN A 521 -26.11 -13.80 0.83
C ASN A 521 -25.34 -12.47 0.88
N GLU A 522 -24.89 -12.00 -0.27
CA GLU A 522 -24.09 -10.78 -0.41
C GLU A 522 -24.96 -9.53 -0.17
N ASP A 523 -24.37 -8.47 0.38
CA ASP A 523 -24.97 -7.13 0.34
C ASP A 523 -24.84 -6.54 -1.07
N THR A 524 -25.91 -6.73 -1.86
CA THR A 524 -25.94 -6.30 -3.26
C THR A 524 -25.78 -4.78 -3.44
N GLU A 525 -26.18 -3.98 -2.44
CA GLU A 525 -26.01 -2.52 -2.48
C GLU A 525 -24.51 -2.13 -2.42
N LEU A 526 -23.73 -2.83 -1.60
CA LEU A 526 -22.27 -2.60 -1.54
C LEU A 526 -21.59 -3.08 -2.82
N ILE A 527 -22.01 -4.19 -3.42
CA ILE A 527 -21.49 -4.66 -4.70
C ILE A 527 -21.72 -3.61 -5.79
N GLU A 528 -22.94 -3.12 -5.95
CA GLU A 528 -23.27 -2.11 -6.97
C GLU A 528 -22.54 -0.77 -6.70
N TYR A 529 -22.37 -0.42 -5.43
CA TYR A 529 -21.58 0.75 -5.05
C TYR A 529 -20.11 0.59 -5.46
N THR A 530 -19.52 -0.58 -5.23
CA THR A 530 -18.12 -0.88 -5.60
C THR A 530 -17.93 -0.88 -7.11
N LYS A 531 -18.85 -1.49 -7.88
CA LYS A 531 -18.85 -1.42 -9.35
C LYS A 531 -18.86 0.02 -9.83
N LYS A 532 -19.72 0.86 -9.26
CA LYS A 532 -19.80 2.27 -9.61
C LYS A 532 -18.51 3.04 -9.35
N LEU A 533 -17.84 2.79 -8.21
CA LEU A 533 -16.52 3.36 -7.93
C LEU A 533 -15.48 2.96 -8.98
N SER A 534 -15.45 1.67 -9.36
CA SER A 534 -14.55 1.13 -10.38
C SER A 534 -14.80 1.75 -11.76
N GLU A 535 -16.06 1.86 -12.19
CA GLU A 535 -16.45 2.49 -13.45
C GLU A 535 -15.99 3.95 -13.54
N ILE A 536 -16.27 4.73 -12.49
CA ILE A 536 -15.88 6.14 -12.42
C ILE A 536 -14.36 6.26 -12.47
N ARG A 537 -13.64 5.46 -11.64
CA ARG A 537 -12.18 5.44 -11.63
C ARG A 537 -11.60 5.15 -13.02
N LYS A 538 -12.14 4.16 -13.72
CA LYS A 538 -11.72 3.76 -15.07
C LYS A 538 -12.02 4.86 -16.12
N SER A 539 -13.13 5.59 -15.96
CA SER A 539 -13.51 6.66 -16.90
C SER A 539 -12.64 7.91 -16.81
N LEU A 540 -11.94 8.12 -15.69
CA LEU A 540 -11.13 9.30 -15.40
C LEU A 540 -9.64 8.97 -15.56
N GLY A 541 -9.05 9.31 -16.72
CA GLY A 541 -7.63 9.05 -17.04
C GLY A 541 -6.66 9.57 -15.98
N VAL A 542 -7.01 10.67 -15.30
CA VAL A 542 -6.21 11.25 -14.22
C VAL A 542 -6.03 10.33 -13.01
N MET A 543 -6.86 9.31 -12.85
CA MET A 543 -6.73 8.32 -11.76
C MET A 543 -5.55 7.38 -11.97
N LYS A 544 -5.02 7.28 -13.20
CA LYS A 544 -3.87 6.42 -13.50
C LYS A 544 -2.57 6.91 -12.84
N ASN A 545 -2.26 8.19 -12.98
CA ASN A 545 -0.99 8.78 -12.54
C ASN A 545 -1.09 10.26 -12.16
N GLY A 546 -2.31 10.76 -11.90
CA GLY A 546 -2.51 12.13 -11.50
C GLY A 546 -1.94 12.45 -10.12
N GLY A 547 -1.55 13.71 -9.92
CA GLY A 547 -1.19 14.25 -8.62
C GLY A 547 -2.42 14.42 -7.70
N ILE A 548 -2.21 15.02 -6.54
CA ILE A 548 -3.27 15.39 -5.61
C ILE A 548 -3.05 16.80 -5.06
N LYS A 549 -4.14 17.55 -4.90
CA LYS A 549 -4.17 18.84 -4.22
C LYS A 549 -5.48 18.95 -3.43
N PHE A 550 -5.40 19.10 -2.12
CA PHE A 550 -6.59 19.36 -1.33
C PHE A 550 -7.09 20.78 -1.56
N ILE A 551 -8.39 20.93 -1.74
CA ILE A 551 -9.09 22.21 -1.99
C ILE A 551 -10.11 22.55 -0.92
N ARG A 552 -10.49 21.54 -0.10
CA ARG A 552 -11.34 21.71 1.08
C ARG A 552 -11.00 20.64 2.12
N SER A 553 -10.84 21.03 3.37
CA SER A 553 -10.54 20.14 4.49
C SER A 553 -11.20 20.62 5.78
N GLU A 554 -12.54 20.71 5.76
CA GLU A 554 -13.30 21.26 6.89
C GLU A 554 -14.51 20.39 7.24
N GLY A 555 -14.69 20.12 8.51
CA GLY A 555 -15.87 19.43 9.05
C GLY A 555 -16.00 18.00 8.49
N ASP A 556 -17.16 17.70 7.91
CA ASP A 556 -17.51 16.38 7.42
C ASP A 556 -17.28 16.18 5.92
N VAL A 557 -16.72 17.18 5.23
CA VAL A 557 -16.42 17.09 3.80
C VAL A 557 -14.97 17.36 3.52
N ILE A 558 -14.36 16.42 2.79
CA ILE A 558 -13.04 16.59 2.18
C ILE A 558 -13.22 16.76 0.67
N GLY A 559 -12.58 17.79 0.12
CA GLY A 559 -12.48 18.05 -1.31
C GLY A 559 -11.03 18.06 -1.78
N PHE A 560 -10.72 17.33 -2.86
CA PHE A 560 -9.40 17.34 -3.48
C PHE A 560 -9.47 17.25 -5.00
N LEU A 561 -8.45 17.77 -5.64
CA LEU A 561 -8.20 17.60 -7.08
C LEU A 561 -7.24 16.43 -7.28
N ARG A 562 -7.58 15.51 -8.16
CA ARG A 562 -6.62 14.68 -8.86
C ARG A 562 -6.15 15.46 -10.09
N THR A 563 -4.86 15.76 -10.15
CA THR A 563 -4.32 16.70 -11.15
C THR A 563 -3.59 15.96 -12.25
N GLY A 564 -3.99 16.21 -13.50
CA GLY A 564 -3.39 15.63 -14.71
C GLY A 564 -2.92 16.69 -15.70
N ASN A 565 -2.42 16.28 -16.85
CA ASN A 565 -1.94 17.21 -17.88
C ASN A 565 -3.11 17.88 -18.63
N GLU A 566 -4.07 17.10 -19.10
CA GLU A 566 -5.19 17.56 -19.92
C GLU A 566 -6.44 17.91 -19.11
N SER A 567 -6.67 17.19 -18.03
CA SER A 567 -7.83 17.37 -17.16
C SER A 567 -7.48 17.07 -15.71
N ASP A 568 -8.23 17.70 -14.81
CA ASP A 568 -8.27 17.38 -13.39
C ASP A 568 -9.62 16.74 -13.05
N ALA A 569 -9.70 16.08 -11.89
CA ALA A 569 -10.96 15.62 -11.33
C ALA A 569 -11.09 16.13 -9.89
N ALA A 570 -12.10 16.96 -9.66
CA ALA A 570 -12.46 17.41 -8.31
C ALA A 570 -13.35 16.36 -7.66
N VAL A 571 -12.92 15.84 -6.52
CA VAL A 571 -13.61 14.82 -5.74
C VAL A 571 -13.99 15.43 -4.39
N PHE A 572 -15.28 15.39 -4.04
CA PHE A 572 -15.81 15.81 -2.76
C PHE A 572 -16.45 14.61 -2.07
N ILE A 573 -16.04 14.28 -0.85
CA ILE A 573 -16.52 13.12 -0.08
C ILE A 573 -17.11 13.60 1.24
N ASN A 574 -18.34 13.19 1.54
CA ASN A 574 -19.09 13.48 2.75
C ASN A 574 -19.14 12.24 3.66
N ARG A 575 -18.63 12.36 4.88
CA ARG A 575 -18.70 11.29 5.89
C ARG A 575 -19.94 11.36 6.79
N SER A 576 -20.76 12.42 6.67
CA SER A 576 -21.92 12.64 7.54
C SER A 576 -23.20 11.95 7.03
N GLY A 577 -24.13 11.71 7.93
CA GLY A 577 -25.46 11.19 7.62
C GLY A 577 -26.45 12.23 7.06
N SER A 578 -26.00 13.40 6.69
CA SER A 578 -26.82 14.48 6.12
C SER A 578 -26.28 14.89 4.75
N GLU A 579 -27.16 15.32 3.85
CA GLU A 579 -26.74 15.97 2.62
C GLU A 579 -25.98 17.26 2.94
N VAL A 580 -24.88 17.51 2.23
CA VAL A 580 -24.10 18.73 2.35
C VAL A 580 -24.14 19.50 1.04
N CYS A 581 -24.47 20.80 1.11
CA CYS A 581 -24.45 21.72 -0.02
C CYS A 581 -23.27 22.68 0.16
N LEU A 582 -22.31 22.62 -0.77
CA LEU A 582 -21.13 23.48 -0.79
C LEU A 582 -21.32 24.62 -1.78
N GLY A 583 -21.73 25.80 -1.31
CA GLY A 583 -21.74 27.02 -2.10
C GLY A 583 -20.31 27.49 -2.40
N GLY A 584 -20.07 28.07 -3.59
CA GLY A 584 -18.74 28.54 -4.00
C GLY A 584 -17.76 27.41 -4.38
N ALA A 585 -18.19 26.15 -4.37
CA ALA A 585 -17.30 25.03 -4.65
C ALA A 585 -16.90 24.96 -6.15
N VAL A 586 -17.76 25.40 -7.05
CA VAL A 586 -17.45 25.45 -8.50
C VAL A 586 -16.47 26.59 -8.79
N GLN A 587 -16.50 27.70 -8.02
CA GLN A 587 -15.53 28.81 -8.15
C GLN A 587 -14.10 28.34 -7.84
N LEU A 588 -13.91 27.31 -7.01
CA LEU A 588 -12.59 26.68 -6.79
C LEU A 588 -12.01 26.07 -8.07
N LEU A 589 -12.85 25.90 -9.10
CA LEU A 589 -12.51 25.35 -10.42
C LEU A 589 -12.56 26.45 -11.50
N GLU A 590 -12.46 27.73 -11.16
CA GLU A 590 -12.33 28.79 -12.15
C GLU A 590 -11.02 28.64 -12.95
N GLY A 591 -11.09 28.97 -14.25
CA GLY A 591 -9.94 28.86 -15.16
C GLY A 591 -9.85 27.55 -15.94
N TYR A 592 -10.78 26.63 -15.75
CA TYR A 592 -10.89 25.45 -16.61
C TYR A 592 -11.73 25.75 -17.88
N LYS A 593 -11.41 25.08 -18.97
CA LYS A 593 -12.11 25.23 -20.27
C LYS A 593 -13.55 24.70 -20.21
N ARG A 594 -13.74 23.56 -19.50
CA ARG A 594 -15.03 22.88 -19.36
C ARG A 594 -15.09 22.14 -18.03
N LEU A 595 -16.25 22.18 -17.42
CA LEU A 595 -16.59 21.38 -16.23
C LEU A 595 -17.72 20.42 -16.59
N GLU A 596 -17.61 19.18 -16.12
CA GLU A 596 -18.62 18.14 -16.30
C GLU A 596 -18.83 17.35 -15.01
N THR A 597 -20.05 17.30 -14.51
CA THR A 597 -20.39 16.47 -13.34
C THR A 597 -20.44 15.01 -13.76
N VAL A 598 -19.45 14.24 -13.31
CA VAL A 598 -19.34 12.79 -13.60
C VAL A 598 -20.27 12.00 -12.71
N CYS A 599 -20.38 12.40 -11.44
CA CYS A 599 -21.26 11.77 -10.46
C CYS A 599 -21.71 12.79 -9.42
N GLY A 600 -22.90 12.63 -8.87
CA GLY A 600 -23.50 13.56 -7.91
C GLY A 600 -24.28 14.68 -8.57
N ILE A 601 -24.49 15.78 -7.86
CA ILE A 601 -25.30 16.93 -8.32
C ILE A 601 -24.50 18.22 -8.18
N THR A 602 -24.48 18.99 -9.28
CA THR A 602 -23.92 20.35 -9.29
C THR A 602 -24.98 21.29 -9.84
N GLU A 603 -25.34 22.30 -9.11
CA GLU A 603 -26.33 23.31 -9.48
C GLU A 603 -25.74 24.70 -9.32
N ASN A 604 -25.61 25.46 -10.40
CA ASN A 604 -24.94 26.76 -10.45
C ASN A 604 -23.52 26.64 -9.84
N ASP A 605 -23.27 27.35 -8.71
CA ASP A 605 -22.00 27.35 -7.98
C ASP A 605 -21.97 26.38 -6.77
N THR A 606 -23.01 25.56 -6.64
CA THR A 606 -23.18 24.68 -5.48
C THR A 606 -22.97 23.22 -5.86
N VAL A 607 -22.11 22.55 -5.12
CA VAL A 607 -21.93 21.07 -5.16
C VAL A 607 -22.76 20.46 -4.04
N LYS A 608 -23.66 19.54 -4.39
CA LYS A 608 -24.46 18.75 -3.44
C LYS A 608 -23.86 17.37 -3.28
N ILE A 609 -23.66 16.93 -2.04
CA ILE A 609 -23.05 15.65 -1.72
C ILE A 609 -24.01 14.89 -0.82
N ALA A 610 -24.46 13.74 -1.29
CA ALA A 610 -25.37 12.85 -0.56
C ALA A 610 -24.75 12.39 0.79
N PRO A 611 -25.57 11.95 1.75
CA PRO A 611 -25.08 11.34 2.98
C PRO A 611 -24.14 10.17 2.67
N TYR A 612 -22.97 10.13 3.31
CA TYR A 612 -21.92 9.11 3.14
C TYR A 612 -21.49 8.89 1.67
N GLY A 613 -21.73 9.89 0.83
CA GLY A 613 -21.52 9.84 -0.61
C GLY A 613 -20.39 10.74 -1.09
N TYR A 614 -20.35 10.88 -2.40
CA TYR A 614 -19.37 11.71 -3.08
C TYR A 614 -19.97 12.41 -4.29
N THR A 615 -19.32 13.49 -4.72
CA THR A 615 -19.59 14.19 -5.98
C THR A 615 -18.27 14.40 -6.70
N ILE A 616 -18.25 14.15 -8.01
CA ILE A 616 -17.06 14.25 -8.84
C ILE A 616 -17.35 15.14 -10.06
N ILE A 617 -16.44 16.09 -10.27
CA ILE A 617 -16.46 17.02 -11.40
C ILE A 617 -15.16 16.82 -12.18
N SER A 618 -15.27 16.47 -13.46
CA SER A 618 -14.16 16.50 -14.40
C SER A 618 -13.95 17.93 -14.90
N ALA A 619 -12.73 18.39 -14.90
CA ALA A 619 -12.33 19.76 -15.25
C ALA A 619 -11.28 19.74 -16.37
N GLU A 620 -11.69 20.05 -17.62
CA GLU A 620 -10.82 20.08 -18.79
C GLU A 620 -9.98 21.36 -18.79
N LYS A 621 -8.68 21.24 -19.03
CA LYS A 621 -7.74 22.37 -19.09
C LYS A 621 -7.71 23.00 -20.49
N PHE A 622 -7.34 24.28 -20.55
CA PHE A 622 -6.90 24.86 -21.80
C PHE A 622 -5.53 24.23 -22.15
N VAL A 623 -5.46 23.56 -23.28
CA VAL A 623 -4.19 23.09 -23.85
C VAL A 623 -3.56 24.28 -24.58
N GLU A 624 -2.44 24.79 -24.06
CA GLU A 624 -1.60 25.71 -24.85
C GLU A 624 -1.10 24.93 -26.06
N LYS A 625 -1.53 25.31 -27.25
CA LYS A 625 -0.89 24.82 -28.48
C LYS A 625 0.54 25.35 -28.47
N GLU A 626 1.54 24.45 -28.40
CA GLU A 626 2.88 24.82 -28.83
C GLU A 626 2.76 25.36 -30.28
N GLU A 627 2.90 26.66 -30.45
CA GLU A 627 3.10 27.26 -31.77
C GLU A 627 4.42 26.68 -32.30
N ASN A 628 4.32 25.73 -33.24
CA ASN A 628 5.45 25.38 -34.08
C ASN A 628 5.92 26.66 -34.75
N ILE A 629 6.96 27.28 -34.23
CA ILE A 629 7.73 28.27 -34.96
C ILE A 629 8.43 27.47 -36.07
N GLU A 630 7.80 27.35 -37.21
CA GLU A 630 8.49 27.01 -38.46
C GLU A 630 9.49 28.13 -38.70
N GLU A 631 10.77 27.85 -38.49
CA GLU A 631 11.85 28.70 -38.97
C GLU A 631 11.75 28.76 -40.51
N VAL A 632 11.47 29.97 -41.01
CA VAL A 632 11.60 30.34 -42.43
C VAL A 632 13.06 30.71 -42.69
#